data_56888c33ba5b4ba02335ccb1adeb0985
#
_entry.id   56888c33ba5b4ba02335ccb1adeb0985
#
_cell.length_a   1.000
_cell.length_b   1.000
_cell.length_c   1.000
_cell.angle_alpha   90.00
_cell.angle_beta   90.00
_cell.angle_gamma   90.00
#
_symmetry.space_group_name_H-M   'P 1'
#
loop_
_entity.id
_entity.type
_entity.pdbx_description
1 polymer ?
#
loop_
_entity_poly.entity_id
_entity_poly.type
_entity_poly.pdbx_seq_one_letter_code
_entity_poly.pdbx_strand_id
1 'polypeptide(L)'
;KEETKHRILEIAEKLEYKTSSARKLQTGAVNQHHILAIYSYQQELEINDPYYLAIRHGIETQCEKLGIELTNCYEHSGLPDIKNVTGILIVGKPTPALRAAASALTDNICFIDFHEPGSGYDAVDIDLARISKEIIDFYINQGVNRIGFIGGEDEPGKADIREVAFAEYGRLKQVVREEDIWRGGFSSSSGYELAKQMLAREDYPKALFVASDSIAIGVLRAIHERGLNIPQDISLISVNDIPTARFTFPPLSTVRIHSEMMGSQGVNLVYEKARDGRALPLLVFVPSKLKLRGTTR
;
A
#
# COMPACT_ATOMS: atom_id res chain seq x y z
N LYS A 1 -44.95 20.88 19.59
CA LYS A 1 -43.98 19.80 19.20
C LYS A 1 -44.36 19.12 17.88
N GLU A 2 -45.66 18.92 17.59
CA GLU A 2 -46.10 18.33 16.29
C GLU A 2 -45.99 19.33 15.15
N GLU A 3 -46.30 20.59 15.38
CA GLU A 3 -46.23 21.67 14.40
C GLU A 3 -44.78 21.92 13.90
N THR A 4 -43.82 21.85 14.83
CA THR A 4 -42.39 21.94 14.48
C THR A 4 -41.90 20.78 13.65
N LYS A 5 -42.40 19.57 13.92
CA LYS A 5 -42.09 18.36 13.15
C LYS A 5 -42.66 18.45 11.72
N HIS A 6 -43.88 18.95 11.59
CA HIS A 6 -44.54 19.15 10.30
C HIS A 6 -43.77 20.15 9.41
N ARG A 7 -43.34 21.26 10.00
CA ARG A 7 -42.58 22.32 9.35
C ARG A 7 -41.18 21.86 8.92
N ILE A 8 -40.50 21.00 9.71
CA ILE A 8 -39.22 20.40 9.37
C ILE A 8 -39.39 19.43 8.21
N LEU A 9 -40.47 18.64 8.17
CA LEU A 9 -40.77 17.72 7.08
C LEU A 9 -41.09 18.45 5.77
N GLU A 10 -41.88 19.54 5.82
CA GLU A 10 -42.15 20.38 4.64
C GLU A 10 -40.88 21.05 4.08
N ILE A 11 -39.99 21.53 4.95
CA ILE A 11 -38.72 22.12 4.52
C ILE A 11 -37.78 21.05 3.93
N ALA A 12 -37.73 19.87 4.53
CA ALA A 12 -36.95 18.74 4.02
C ALA A 12 -37.44 18.28 2.63
N GLU A 13 -38.75 18.29 2.44
CA GLU A 13 -39.39 17.97 1.15
C GLU A 13 -39.12 19.04 0.07
N LYS A 14 -39.24 20.32 0.44
CA LYS A 14 -38.88 21.44 -0.45
C LYS A 14 -37.41 21.50 -0.86
N LEU A 15 -36.52 21.05 0.01
CA LEU A 15 -35.06 21.00 -0.24
C LEU A 15 -34.60 19.68 -0.84
N GLU A 16 -35.52 18.78 -1.20
CA GLU A 16 -35.22 17.42 -1.62
C GLU A 16 -34.29 16.66 -0.67
N TYR A 17 -34.34 17.03 0.62
CA TYR A 17 -33.51 16.42 1.66
C TYR A 17 -34.04 15.03 1.99
N LYS A 18 -33.35 14.00 1.51
CA LYS A 18 -33.66 12.60 1.81
C LYS A 18 -32.81 12.12 2.97
N THR A 19 -33.43 11.70 4.05
CA THR A 19 -32.73 11.02 5.15
C THR A 19 -32.08 9.74 4.64
N SER A 20 -30.98 9.31 5.26
CA SER A 20 -30.28 8.05 4.91
C SER A 20 -31.20 6.82 4.90
N SER A 21 -32.21 6.81 5.78
CA SER A 21 -33.26 5.77 5.82
C SER A 21 -34.26 5.88 4.65
N ALA A 22 -34.62 7.09 4.22
CA ALA A 22 -35.50 7.31 3.06
C ALA A 22 -34.79 7.02 1.73
N ARG A 23 -33.47 7.26 1.66
CA ARG A 23 -32.65 6.77 0.53
C ARG A 23 -32.68 5.26 0.40
N LYS A 24 -32.63 4.51 1.52
CA LYS A 24 -32.74 3.03 1.52
C LYS A 24 -34.12 2.51 1.09
N LEU A 25 -35.20 3.27 1.30
CA LEU A 25 -36.58 2.85 0.98
C LEU A 25 -37.06 3.20 -0.45
N GLN A 26 -36.42 4.18 -1.12
CA GLN A 26 -36.77 4.53 -2.51
C GLN A 26 -35.99 3.75 -3.58
N THR A 27 -35.04 2.92 -3.20
CA THR A 27 -34.32 2.00 -4.09
C THR A 27 -35.08 0.67 -4.24
N GLY A 28 -36.34 0.73 -4.59
CA GLY A 28 -37.06 -0.40 -5.18
C GLY A 28 -36.46 -0.72 -6.54
N ALA A 29 -35.83 -1.88 -6.68
CA ALA A 29 -34.95 -2.34 -7.75
C ALA A 29 -33.58 -1.61 -7.72
N VAL A 30 -32.84 -1.75 -6.63
CA VAL A 30 -31.42 -1.45 -6.59
C VAL A 30 -30.73 -2.43 -7.52
N ASN A 31 -30.13 -1.93 -8.59
CA ASN A 31 -28.98 -2.61 -9.18
C ASN A 31 -27.94 -2.70 -8.05
N GLN A 32 -27.96 -3.81 -7.33
CA GLN A 32 -27.08 -4.03 -6.19
C GLN A 32 -25.69 -4.20 -6.78
N HIS A 33 -24.87 -3.14 -6.68
CA HIS A 33 -23.49 -3.22 -7.14
C HIS A 33 -22.77 -4.27 -6.30
N HIS A 34 -22.08 -5.17 -6.97
CA HIS A 34 -21.32 -6.23 -6.34
C HIS A 34 -19.85 -6.15 -6.80
N ILE A 35 -18.95 -5.95 -5.88
CA ILE A 35 -17.51 -5.92 -6.12
C ILE A 35 -16.86 -7.19 -5.59
N LEU A 36 -16.01 -7.79 -6.41
CA LEU A 36 -15.12 -8.88 -6.02
C LEU A 36 -13.72 -8.31 -5.76
N ALA A 37 -13.23 -8.42 -4.53
CA ALA A 37 -11.85 -8.09 -4.18
C ALA A 37 -11.01 -9.36 -4.11
N ILE A 38 -9.95 -9.40 -4.90
CA ILE A 38 -9.03 -10.55 -5.03
C ILE A 38 -7.66 -10.11 -4.53
N TYR A 39 -7.11 -10.86 -3.58
CA TYR A 39 -5.80 -10.59 -3.00
C TYR A 39 -4.77 -11.54 -3.62
N SER A 40 -3.78 -10.98 -4.36
CA SER A 40 -2.73 -11.74 -5.07
C SER A 40 -1.54 -12.09 -4.18
N TYR A 41 -1.74 -12.14 -2.87
CA TYR A 41 -0.75 -12.50 -1.88
C TYR A 41 -1.31 -13.54 -0.90
N GLN A 42 -0.44 -14.16 -0.12
CA GLN A 42 -0.85 -15.13 0.91
C GLN A 42 -1.46 -14.40 2.11
N GLN A 43 -2.53 -14.98 2.69
CA GLN A 43 -3.24 -14.38 3.84
C GLN A 43 -2.33 -14.08 5.03
N GLU A 44 -1.29 -14.90 5.25
CA GLU A 44 -0.30 -14.72 6.31
C GLU A 44 0.45 -13.40 6.20
N LEU A 45 0.53 -12.82 5.00
CA LEU A 45 1.18 -11.53 4.80
C LEU A 45 0.43 -10.39 5.52
N GLU A 46 -0.90 -10.42 5.56
CA GLU A 46 -1.70 -9.42 6.29
C GLU A 46 -1.42 -9.44 7.81
N ILE A 47 -1.11 -10.62 8.34
CA ILE A 47 -0.76 -10.78 9.77
C ILE A 47 0.63 -10.19 10.05
N ASN A 48 1.56 -10.39 9.12
CA ASN A 48 2.96 -9.97 9.26
C ASN A 48 3.20 -8.51 8.84
N ASP A 49 2.39 -8.00 7.92
CA ASP A 49 2.48 -6.62 7.44
C ASP A 49 1.10 -5.93 7.42
N PRO A 50 0.83 -5.03 8.39
CA PRO A 50 -0.43 -4.28 8.47
C PRO A 50 -0.73 -3.39 7.26
N TYR A 51 0.21 -3.21 6.34
CA TYR A 51 0.03 -2.45 5.11
C TYR A 51 -1.13 -2.99 4.26
N TYR A 52 -1.14 -4.31 3.98
CA TYR A 52 -2.19 -4.93 3.19
C TYR A 52 -3.53 -4.98 3.91
N LEU A 53 -3.50 -5.19 5.23
CA LEU A 53 -4.71 -5.13 6.06
C LEU A 53 -5.36 -3.73 5.99
N ALA A 54 -4.56 -2.66 5.95
CA ALA A 54 -5.08 -1.30 5.82
C ALA A 54 -5.70 -1.03 4.43
N ILE A 55 -5.14 -1.57 3.34
CA ILE A 55 -5.77 -1.51 2.01
C ILE A 55 -7.14 -2.20 2.04
N ARG A 56 -7.19 -3.41 2.57
CA ARG A 56 -8.43 -4.18 2.72
C ARG A 56 -9.47 -3.43 3.53
N HIS A 57 -9.09 -2.88 4.67
CA HIS A 57 -9.98 -2.05 5.50
C HIS A 57 -10.55 -0.86 4.73
N GLY A 58 -9.72 -0.20 3.91
CA GLY A 58 -10.16 0.88 3.02
C GLY A 58 -11.20 0.43 2.00
N ILE A 59 -11.04 -0.76 1.40
CA ILE A 59 -12.01 -1.37 0.48
C ILE A 59 -13.32 -1.65 1.20
N GLU A 60 -13.28 -2.35 2.33
CA GLU A 60 -14.45 -2.75 3.12
C GLU A 60 -15.26 -1.52 3.58
N THR A 61 -14.59 -0.54 4.17
CA THR A 61 -15.22 0.69 4.64
C THR A 61 -15.87 1.49 3.51
N GLN A 62 -15.23 1.56 2.35
CA GLN A 62 -15.79 2.31 1.22
C GLN A 62 -16.97 1.58 0.58
N CYS A 63 -16.93 0.25 0.47
CA CYS A 63 -18.07 -0.55 0.00
C CYS A 63 -19.27 -0.39 0.95
N GLU A 64 -19.05 -0.46 2.26
CA GLU A 64 -20.11 -0.23 3.26
C GLU A 64 -20.74 1.17 3.10
N LYS A 65 -19.91 2.20 2.98
CA LYS A 65 -20.35 3.59 2.81
C LYS A 65 -21.21 3.79 1.55
N LEU A 66 -20.89 3.11 0.47
CA LEU A 66 -21.61 3.20 -0.81
C LEU A 66 -22.78 2.21 -0.92
N GLY A 67 -22.95 1.29 0.05
CA GLY A 67 -23.96 0.24 0.02
C GLY A 67 -23.71 -0.81 -1.07
N ILE A 68 -22.43 -1.08 -1.36
CA ILE A 68 -21.96 -2.07 -2.34
C ILE A 68 -21.78 -3.41 -1.63
N GLU A 69 -22.27 -4.48 -2.23
CA GLU A 69 -21.95 -5.84 -1.79
C GLU A 69 -20.48 -6.16 -2.11
N LEU A 70 -19.75 -6.70 -1.14
CA LEU A 70 -18.34 -7.04 -1.29
C LEU A 70 -18.12 -8.52 -1.03
N THR A 71 -17.44 -9.18 -1.97
CA THR A 71 -16.88 -10.52 -1.75
C THR A 71 -15.36 -10.44 -1.76
N ASN A 72 -14.73 -10.98 -0.73
CA ASN A 72 -13.27 -11.08 -0.62
C ASN A 72 -12.81 -12.51 -0.94
N CYS A 73 -11.75 -12.66 -1.72
CA CYS A 73 -11.08 -13.96 -1.91
C CYS A 73 -9.58 -13.78 -2.12
N TYR A 74 -8.81 -14.84 -1.86
CA TYR A 74 -7.39 -14.88 -2.18
C TYR A 74 -7.18 -15.66 -3.48
N GLU A 75 -6.20 -15.24 -4.28
CA GLU A 75 -5.90 -15.88 -5.57
C GLU A 75 -5.70 -17.39 -5.45
N HIS A 76 -4.96 -17.83 -4.43
CA HIS A 76 -4.68 -19.25 -4.19
C HIS A 76 -5.91 -20.10 -3.82
N SER A 77 -7.00 -19.47 -3.36
CA SER A 77 -8.26 -20.15 -3.04
C SER A 77 -9.16 -20.35 -4.26
N GLY A 78 -8.78 -19.79 -5.41
CA GLY A 78 -9.60 -19.77 -6.62
C GLY A 78 -10.71 -18.73 -6.57
N LEU A 79 -11.27 -18.41 -7.75
CA LEU A 79 -12.37 -17.46 -7.85
C LEU A 79 -13.69 -18.11 -7.40
N PRO A 80 -14.50 -17.41 -6.59
CA PRO A 80 -15.82 -17.89 -6.23
C PRO A 80 -16.77 -17.87 -7.44
N ASP A 81 -17.76 -18.78 -7.45
CA ASP A 81 -18.83 -18.78 -8.47
C ASP A 81 -19.82 -17.63 -8.20
N ILE A 82 -19.50 -16.46 -8.74
CA ILE A 82 -20.29 -15.24 -8.56
C ILE A 82 -20.89 -14.82 -9.90
N LYS A 83 -22.20 -14.58 -9.90
CA LYS A 83 -22.94 -14.01 -11.03
C LYS A 83 -23.11 -12.49 -10.83
N ASN A 84 -23.03 -11.73 -11.94
CA ASN A 84 -23.29 -10.28 -11.97
C ASN A 84 -22.32 -9.43 -11.13
N VAL A 85 -21.02 -9.63 -11.32
CA VAL A 85 -19.98 -8.77 -10.73
C VAL A 85 -20.00 -7.42 -11.45
N THR A 86 -20.20 -6.34 -10.69
CA THR A 86 -20.13 -4.97 -11.20
C THR A 86 -18.69 -4.57 -11.55
N GLY A 87 -17.72 -5.07 -10.79
CA GLY A 87 -16.31 -4.86 -11.03
C GLY A 87 -15.42 -5.64 -10.07
N ILE A 88 -14.16 -5.70 -10.41
CA ILE A 88 -13.14 -6.48 -9.70
C ILE A 88 -12.02 -5.56 -9.22
N LEU A 89 -11.64 -5.69 -7.96
CA LEU A 89 -10.41 -5.13 -7.41
C LEU A 89 -9.39 -6.25 -7.30
N ILE A 90 -8.16 -6.02 -7.80
CA ILE A 90 -7.04 -6.96 -7.63
C ILE A 90 -5.96 -6.23 -6.84
N VAL A 91 -5.68 -6.72 -5.63
CA VAL A 91 -4.68 -6.13 -4.73
C VAL A 91 -3.37 -6.90 -4.85
N GLY A 92 -2.31 -6.18 -5.20
CA GLY A 92 -1.01 -6.75 -5.53
C GLY A 92 -0.91 -7.21 -6.99
N LYS A 93 0.21 -7.83 -7.35
CA LYS A 93 0.52 -8.24 -8.71
C LYS A 93 -0.19 -9.56 -9.07
N PRO A 94 -1.14 -9.56 -10.01
CA PRO A 94 -1.85 -10.78 -10.41
C PRO A 94 -0.97 -11.72 -11.23
N THR A 95 -1.21 -13.03 -11.11
CA THR A 95 -0.70 -13.99 -12.10
C THR A 95 -1.39 -13.81 -13.46
N PRO A 96 -0.78 -14.23 -14.57
CA PRO A 96 -1.45 -14.22 -15.87
C PRO A 96 -2.77 -15.03 -15.89
N ALA A 97 -2.83 -16.12 -15.12
CA ALA A 97 -4.03 -16.95 -15.00
C ALA A 97 -5.17 -16.20 -14.29
N LEU A 98 -4.86 -15.53 -13.16
CA LEU A 98 -5.85 -14.70 -12.46
C LEU A 98 -6.37 -13.58 -13.35
N ARG A 99 -5.48 -12.88 -14.07
CA ARG A 99 -5.89 -11.81 -14.98
C ARG A 99 -6.84 -12.30 -16.05
N ALA A 100 -6.54 -13.43 -16.70
CA ALA A 100 -7.41 -14.03 -17.70
C ALA A 100 -8.77 -14.44 -17.11
N ALA A 101 -8.79 -15.01 -15.91
CA ALA A 101 -10.03 -15.39 -15.23
C ALA A 101 -10.86 -14.16 -14.82
N ALA A 102 -10.24 -13.11 -14.31
CA ALA A 102 -10.94 -11.87 -13.94
C ALA A 102 -11.54 -11.15 -15.16
N SER A 103 -10.78 -11.05 -16.26
CA SER A 103 -11.25 -10.42 -17.50
C SER A 103 -12.37 -11.19 -18.21
N ALA A 104 -12.50 -12.49 -17.94
CA ALA A 104 -13.65 -13.27 -18.41
C ALA A 104 -14.96 -12.95 -17.68
N LEU A 105 -14.88 -12.37 -16.47
CA LEU A 105 -16.04 -11.98 -15.68
C LEU A 105 -16.51 -10.55 -15.98
N THR A 106 -15.58 -9.61 -16.15
CA THR A 106 -15.88 -8.20 -16.41
C THR A 106 -14.66 -7.45 -16.95
N ASP A 107 -14.91 -6.40 -17.75
CA ASP A 107 -13.87 -5.45 -18.17
C ASP A 107 -13.63 -4.33 -17.15
N ASN A 108 -14.47 -4.26 -16.11
CA ASN A 108 -14.35 -3.27 -15.05
C ASN A 108 -13.43 -3.77 -13.93
N ILE A 109 -12.12 -3.70 -14.19
CA ILE A 109 -11.07 -4.14 -13.27
C ILE A 109 -10.26 -2.93 -12.83
N CYS A 110 -9.90 -2.87 -11.55
CA CYS A 110 -8.96 -1.91 -10.98
C CYS A 110 -7.88 -2.66 -10.19
N PHE A 111 -6.62 -2.40 -10.53
CA PHE A 111 -5.48 -2.86 -9.75
C PHE A 111 -5.22 -1.92 -8.56
N ILE A 112 -4.79 -2.47 -7.43
CA ILE A 112 -4.38 -1.72 -6.24
C ILE A 112 -3.00 -2.25 -5.82
N ASP A 113 -2.05 -1.33 -5.57
CA ASP A 113 -0.64 -1.66 -5.27
C ASP A 113 0.08 -2.37 -6.44
N PHE A 114 -0.41 -2.11 -7.62
CA PHE A 114 0.16 -2.60 -8.88
C PHE A 114 -0.41 -1.80 -10.04
N HIS A 115 0.38 -1.54 -11.05
CA HIS A 115 -0.09 -1.04 -12.33
C HIS A 115 0.74 -1.63 -13.48
N GLU A 116 0.11 -1.74 -14.64
CA GLU A 116 0.77 -2.17 -15.86
C GLU A 116 0.44 -1.19 -17.00
N PRO A 117 1.45 -0.47 -17.51
CA PRO A 117 1.24 0.47 -18.62
C PRO A 117 0.61 -0.23 -19.83
N GLY A 118 -0.47 0.35 -20.36
CA GLY A 118 -1.16 -0.18 -21.54
C GLY A 118 -2.10 -1.36 -21.28
N SER A 119 -2.34 -1.75 -20.02
CA SER A 119 -3.27 -2.86 -19.67
C SER A 119 -4.74 -2.58 -20.03
N GLY A 120 -5.12 -1.31 -20.14
CA GLY A 120 -6.52 -0.91 -20.36
C GLY A 120 -7.39 -0.93 -19.09
N TYR A 121 -6.82 -1.25 -17.94
CA TYR A 121 -7.51 -1.29 -16.64
C TYR A 121 -7.17 -0.09 -15.78
N ASP A 122 -8.06 0.25 -14.85
CA ASP A 122 -7.80 1.25 -13.83
C ASP A 122 -6.74 0.74 -12.85
N ALA A 123 -6.00 1.67 -12.24
CA ALA A 123 -5.07 1.32 -11.18
C ALA A 123 -4.96 2.42 -10.12
N VAL A 124 -4.74 2.00 -8.88
CA VAL A 124 -4.35 2.86 -7.76
C VAL A 124 -3.02 2.36 -7.23
N ASP A 125 -2.01 3.21 -7.28
CA ASP A 125 -0.65 2.80 -6.94
C ASP A 125 0.11 3.90 -6.20
N ILE A 126 1.36 3.61 -5.86
CA ILE A 126 2.31 4.49 -5.19
C ILE A 126 3.55 4.64 -6.07
N ASP A 127 4.08 5.85 -6.14
CA ASP A 127 5.36 6.08 -6.82
C ASP A 127 6.54 5.68 -5.90
N LEU A 128 6.77 4.36 -5.78
CA LEU A 128 7.86 3.80 -4.96
C LEU A 128 9.24 4.19 -5.48
N ALA A 129 9.38 4.39 -6.79
CA ALA A 129 10.63 4.87 -7.38
C ALA A 129 10.96 6.31 -6.93
N ARG A 130 9.96 7.17 -6.87
CA ARG A 130 10.12 8.54 -6.34
C ARG A 130 10.47 8.52 -4.85
N ILE A 131 9.84 7.64 -4.06
CA ILE A 131 10.16 7.49 -2.63
C ILE A 131 11.63 7.14 -2.44
N SER A 132 12.17 6.20 -3.22
CA SER A 132 13.59 5.81 -3.14
C SER A 132 14.52 7.00 -3.42
N LYS A 133 14.20 7.81 -4.42
CA LYS A 133 14.96 9.04 -4.75
C LYS A 133 14.87 10.08 -3.63
N GLU A 134 13.69 10.31 -3.08
CA GLU A 134 13.47 11.25 -1.96
C GLU A 134 14.28 10.86 -0.71
N ILE A 135 14.37 9.55 -0.40
CA ILE A 135 15.20 9.07 0.73
C ILE A 135 16.68 9.28 0.45
N ILE A 136 17.15 9.00 -0.75
CA ILE A 136 18.55 9.26 -1.15
C ILE A 136 18.87 10.76 -1.05
N ASP A 137 18.03 11.62 -1.61
CA ASP A 137 18.23 13.07 -1.57
C ASP A 137 18.21 13.60 -0.14
N PHE A 138 17.34 13.07 0.73
CA PHE A 138 17.34 13.39 2.15
C PHE A 138 18.72 13.10 2.79
N TYR A 139 19.27 11.92 2.59
CA TYR A 139 20.55 11.55 3.16
C TYR A 139 21.72 12.37 2.58
N ILE A 140 21.71 12.64 1.28
CA ILE A 140 22.71 13.51 0.64
C ILE A 140 22.68 14.91 1.27
N ASN A 141 21.48 15.47 1.49
CA ASN A 141 21.32 16.78 2.13
C ASN A 141 21.79 16.80 3.60
N GLN A 142 21.88 15.63 4.26
CA GLN A 142 22.50 15.47 5.58
C GLN A 142 24.02 15.22 5.52
N GLY A 143 24.61 15.30 4.33
CA GLY A 143 26.06 15.07 4.13
C GLY A 143 26.48 13.60 4.11
N VAL A 144 25.52 12.68 3.95
CA VAL A 144 25.80 11.24 3.84
C VAL A 144 26.30 10.93 2.43
N ASN A 145 27.44 10.23 2.35
CA ASN A 145 28.11 9.85 1.11
C ASN A 145 28.07 8.34 0.81
N ARG A 146 27.45 7.54 1.67
CA ARG A 146 27.26 6.09 1.46
C ARG A 146 25.99 5.63 2.14
N ILE A 147 25.08 5.06 1.35
CA ILE A 147 23.76 4.59 1.79
C ILE A 147 23.65 3.11 1.43
N GLY A 148 23.17 2.27 2.37
CA GLY A 148 22.84 0.88 2.14
C GLY A 148 21.34 0.68 1.97
N PHE A 149 20.99 -0.45 1.37
CA PHE A 149 19.61 -0.87 1.18
C PHE A 149 19.36 -2.26 1.78
N ILE A 150 18.29 -2.39 2.55
CA ILE A 150 17.79 -3.68 3.02
C ILE A 150 16.34 -3.81 2.55
N GLY A 151 16.08 -4.79 1.68
CA GLY A 151 14.78 -4.95 1.05
C GLY A 151 14.27 -6.38 1.00
N GLY A 152 13.05 -6.50 0.50
CA GLY A 152 12.41 -7.77 0.19
C GLY A 152 12.34 -8.02 -1.31
N GLU A 153 12.01 -9.24 -1.68
CA GLU A 153 11.68 -9.65 -3.03
C GLU A 153 10.28 -10.27 -3.06
N ASP A 154 9.45 -9.85 -4.01
CA ASP A 154 8.14 -10.45 -4.23
C ASP A 154 8.23 -11.72 -5.07
N GLU A 155 9.22 -11.78 -5.96
CA GLU A 155 9.55 -12.93 -6.77
C GLU A 155 11.03 -13.30 -6.54
N PRO A 156 11.35 -14.57 -6.29
CA PRO A 156 12.73 -15.00 -6.03
C PRO A 156 13.72 -14.50 -7.10
N GLY A 157 14.76 -13.79 -6.65
CA GLY A 157 15.81 -13.26 -7.52
C GLY A 157 15.46 -11.99 -8.29
N LYS A 158 14.26 -11.43 -8.13
CA LYS A 158 13.89 -10.15 -8.74
C LYS A 158 13.96 -9.00 -7.75
N ALA A 159 14.68 -7.96 -8.12
CA ALA A 159 14.70 -6.72 -7.37
C ALA A 159 13.33 -6.03 -7.38
N ASP A 160 12.88 -5.60 -6.22
CA ASP A 160 11.71 -4.73 -6.08
C ASP A 160 11.97 -3.35 -6.70
N ILE A 161 10.93 -2.63 -7.10
CA ILE A 161 11.05 -1.31 -7.73
C ILE A 161 11.77 -0.28 -6.85
N ARG A 162 11.66 -0.40 -5.52
CA ARG A 162 12.39 0.45 -4.56
C ARG A 162 13.89 0.22 -4.65
N GLU A 163 14.32 -1.04 -4.76
CA GLU A 163 15.71 -1.42 -4.91
C GLU A 163 16.26 -0.96 -6.27
N VAL A 164 15.52 -1.22 -7.35
CA VAL A 164 15.93 -0.79 -8.71
C VAL A 164 16.16 0.73 -8.74
N ALA A 165 15.19 1.50 -8.28
CA ALA A 165 15.28 2.95 -8.26
C ALA A 165 16.38 3.44 -7.31
N PHE A 166 16.59 2.78 -6.17
CA PHE A 166 17.66 3.06 -5.23
C PHE A 166 19.03 2.84 -5.86
N ALA A 167 19.23 1.68 -6.49
CA ALA A 167 20.50 1.34 -7.11
C ALA A 167 20.85 2.27 -8.28
N GLU A 168 19.90 2.53 -9.18
CA GLU A 168 20.10 3.40 -10.34
C GLU A 168 20.38 4.85 -9.93
N TYR A 169 19.52 5.42 -9.11
CA TYR A 169 19.66 6.82 -8.68
C TYR A 169 20.84 7.01 -7.75
N GLY A 170 21.10 6.08 -6.84
CA GLY A 170 22.21 6.12 -5.92
C GLY A 170 23.57 5.99 -6.61
N ARG A 171 23.68 5.19 -7.69
CA ARG A 171 24.89 5.16 -8.55
C ARG A 171 25.10 6.49 -9.27
N LEU A 172 24.03 7.07 -9.83
CA LEU A 172 24.11 8.39 -10.46
C LEU A 172 24.61 9.46 -9.48
N LYS A 173 24.20 9.37 -8.22
CA LYS A 173 24.64 10.28 -7.14
C LYS A 173 25.95 9.86 -6.47
N GLN A 174 26.54 8.71 -6.83
CA GLN A 174 27.78 8.16 -6.28
C GLN A 174 27.73 7.89 -4.77
N VAL A 175 26.56 7.52 -4.22
CA VAL A 175 26.34 7.25 -2.78
C VAL A 175 25.95 5.81 -2.49
N VAL A 176 25.83 4.94 -3.50
CA VAL A 176 25.43 3.53 -3.36
C VAL A 176 26.49 2.63 -3.99
N ARG A 177 26.80 1.54 -3.28
CA ARG A 177 27.65 0.44 -3.77
C ARG A 177 26.82 -0.83 -3.89
N GLU A 178 27.11 -1.69 -4.87
CA GLU A 178 26.41 -2.96 -5.08
C GLU A 178 26.44 -3.87 -3.86
N GLU A 179 27.59 -3.94 -3.20
CA GLU A 179 27.79 -4.75 -2.00
C GLU A 179 27.00 -4.27 -0.77
N ASP A 180 26.38 -3.07 -0.83
CA ASP A 180 25.57 -2.49 0.23
C ASP A 180 24.06 -2.70 0.02
N ILE A 181 23.70 -3.63 -0.86
CA ILE A 181 22.32 -4.04 -1.12
C ILE A 181 22.10 -5.45 -0.59
N TRP A 182 21.20 -5.59 0.39
CA TRP A 182 20.80 -6.87 0.98
C TRP A 182 19.34 -7.14 0.67
N ARG A 183 19.06 -8.37 0.20
CA ARG A 183 17.74 -8.77 -0.26
C ARG A 183 17.27 -10.06 0.40
N GLY A 184 16.00 -10.12 0.80
CA GLY A 184 15.36 -11.31 1.40
C GLY A 184 13.85 -11.19 1.37
N GLY A 185 13.16 -11.70 2.39
CA GLY A 185 11.69 -11.61 2.49
C GLY A 185 11.18 -10.33 3.16
N PHE A 186 9.92 -9.98 2.92
CA PHE A 186 9.23 -8.85 3.57
C PHE A 186 8.76 -9.23 4.98
N SER A 187 9.72 -9.51 5.90
CA SER A 187 9.41 -9.85 7.29
C SER A 187 10.46 -9.30 8.26
N SER A 188 10.08 -9.16 9.53
CA SER A 188 11.02 -8.75 10.57
C SER A 188 12.13 -9.76 10.81
N SER A 189 11.85 -11.06 10.67
CA SER A 189 12.86 -12.11 10.76
C SER A 189 13.90 -12.00 9.64
N SER A 190 13.47 -11.75 8.41
CA SER A 190 14.38 -11.50 7.28
C SER A 190 15.22 -10.25 7.51
N GLY A 191 14.60 -9.13 7.91
CA GLY A 191 15.31 -7.90 8.24
C GLY A 191 16.39 -8.07 9.31
N TYR A 192 16.09 -8.86 10.32
CA TYR A 192 17.05 -9.20 11.38
C TYR A 192 18.26 -9.96 10.82
N GLU A 193 18.05 -11.02 10.04
CA GLU A 193 19.16 -11.82 9.49
C GLU A 193 19.99 -11.01 8.46
N LEU A 194 19.35 -10.20 7.60
CA LEU A 194 20.05 -9.34 6.65
C LEU A 194 20.91 -8.28 7.37
N ALA A 195 20.38 -7.68 8.42
CA ALA A 195 21.13 -6.72 9.22
C ALA A 195 22.33 -7.37 9.95
N LYS A 196 22.19 -8.61 10.42
CA LYS A 196 23.32 -9.37 10.98
C LYS A 196 24.41 -9.62 9.95
N GLN A 197 24.04 -9.99 8.71
CA GLN A 197 25.00 -10.16 7.62
C GLN A 197 25.74 -8.84 7.32
N MET A 198 25.02 -7.74 7.27
CA MET A 198 25.60 -6.40 7.11
C MET A 198 26.59 -6.08 8.24
N LEU A 199 26.16 -6.26 9.49
CA LEU A 199 26.97 -5.94 10.69
C LEU A 199 28.14 -6.89 10.93
N ALA A 200 28.19 -8.05 10.26
CA ALA A 200 29.33 -8.96 10.27
C ALA A 200 30.52 -8.43 9.44
N ARG A 201 30.28 -7.47 8.54
CA ARG A 201 31.35 -6.81 7.76
C ARG A 201 32.07 -5.78 8.64
N GLU A 202 33.36 -5.58 8.40
CA GLU A 202 34.12 -4.49 9.05
C GLU A 202 33.70 -3.11 8.53
N ASP A 203 33.40 -3.03 7.22
CA ASP A 203 32.99 -1.80 6.52
C ASP A 203 31.56 -1.92 6.01
N TYR A 204 30.60 -1.29 6.69
CA TYR A 204 29.19 -1.23 6.34
C TYR A 204 28.65 0.21 6.33
N PRO A 205 27.58 0.50 5.56
CA PRO A 205 27.00 1.84 5.50
C PRO A 205 26.39 2.27 6.84
N LYS A 206 26.49 3.57 7.15
CA LYS A 206 25.96 4.18 8.39
C LYS A 206 24.59 4.82 8.20
N ALA A 207 24.08 4.82 6.98
CA ALA A 207 22.73 5.24 6.63
C ALA A 207 22.07 4.14 5.83
N LEU A 208 20.84 3.81 6.18
CA LEU A 208 20.09 2.71 5.58
C LEU A 208 18.73 3.18 5.06
N PHE A 209 18.42 2.78 3.85
CA PHE A 209 17.06 2.70 3.36
C PHE A 209 16.55 1.27 3.53
N VAL A 210 15.47 1.09 4.27
CA VAL A 210 14.83 -0.21 4.52
C VAL A 210 13.48 -0.24 3.83
N ALA A 211 13.23 -1.23 2.98
CA ALA A 211 12.10 -1.25 2.06
C ALA A 211 10.71 -1.28 2.71
N SER A 212 10.59 -1.74 3.97
CA SER A 212 9.35 -1.67 4.74
C SER A 212 9.60 -1.55 6.24
N ASP A 213 8.60 -1.05 6.97
CA ASP A 213 8.65 -0.95 8.43
C ASP A 213 8.76 -2.33 9.10
N SER A 214 8.12 -3.35 8.54
CA SER A 214 8.19 -4.72 9.03
C SER A 214 9.62 -5.26 8.98
N ILE A 215 10.33 -5.05 7.87
CA ILE A 215 11.76 -5.36 7.75
C ILE A 215 12.57 -4.52 8.77
N ALA A 216 12.27 -3.22 8.88
CA ALA A 216 13.02 -2.28 9.72
C ALA A 216 12.95 -2.65 11.21
N ILE A 217 11.85 -3.22 11.70
CA ILE A 217 11.75 -3.72 13.08
C ILE A 217 12.80 -4.78 13.34
N GLY A 218 13.04 -5.70 12.42
CA GLY A 218 14.10 -6.69 12.52
C GLY A 218 15.50 -6.08 12.47
N VAL A 219 15.71 -5.10 11.58
CA VAL A 219 16.99 -4.35 11.46
C VAL A 219 17.31 -3.62 12.77
N LEU A 220 16.33 -2.93 13.36
CA LEU A 220 16.49 -2.25 14.65
C LEU A 220 16.96 -3.21 15.74
N ARG A 221 16.34 -4.39 15.83
CA ARG A 221 16.72 -5.41 16.80
C ARG A 221 18.17 -5.86 16.63
N ALA A 222 18.62 -6.16 15.40
CA ALA A 222 19.98 -6.59 15.13
C ALA A 222 21.02 -5.50 15.49
N ILE A 223 20.72 -4.23 15.20
CA ILE A 223 21.56 -3.08 15.54
C ILE A 223 21.70 -2.95 17.08
N HIS A 224 20.58 -3.05 17.80
CA HIS A 224 20.57 -2.99 19.27
C HIS A 224 21.35 -4.15 19.92
N GLU A 225 21.17 -5.39 19.43
CA GLU A 225 21.91 -6.56 19.93
C GLU A 225 23.43 -6.42 19.70
N ARG A 226 23.85 -5.64 18.67
CA ARG A 226 25.25 -5.31 18.43
C ARG A 226 25.78 -4.19 19.36
N GLY A 227 24.93 -3.59 20.18
CA GLY A 227 25.26 -2.50 21.07
C GLY A 227 25.48 -1.14 20.38
N LEU A 228 24.96 -0.98 19.18
CA LEU A 228 25.07 0.27 18.40
C LEU A 228 23.90 1.21 18.69
N ASN A 229 24.19 2.51 18.68
CA ASN A 229 23.21 3.56 18.93
C ASN A 229 22.57 4.05 17.62
N ILE A 230 21.24 4.23 17.65
CA ILE A 230 20.45 4.78 16.56
C ILE A 230 19.94 6.14 17.02
N PRO A 231 20.15 7.23 16.27
CA PRO A 231 20.75 7.32 14.92
C PRO A 231 22.26 7.59 14.91
N GLN A 232 22.97 7.58 16.06
CA GLN A 232 24.35 8.07 16.17
C GLN A 232 25.34 7.22 15.37
N ASP A 233 25.24 5.88 15.49
CA ASP A 233 26.11 4.94 14.80
C ASP A 233 25.54 4.51 13.46
N ILE A 234 24.22 4.27 13.39
CA ILE A 234 23.48 3.91 12.19
C ILE A 234 22.15 4.68 12.17
N SER A 235 21.88 5.36 11.07
CA SER A 235 20.61 6.03 10.77
C SER A 235 19.80 5.18 9.80
N LEU A 236 18.46 5.13 9.95
CA LEU A 236 17.62 4.40 9.00
C LEU A 236 16.28 5.08 8.75
N ILE A 237 15.80 4.92 7.50
CA ILE A 237 14.46 5.31 7.04
C ILE A 237 13.82 4.10 6.38
N SER A 238 12.54 3.88 6.67
CA SER A 238 11.74 2.82 6.07
C SER A 238 10.50 3.35 5.32
N VAL A 239 9.58 2.45 4.95
CA VAL A 239 8.37 2.78 4.21
C VAL A 239 7.18 2.07 4.84
N ASN A 240 6.02 2.67 4.79
CA ASN A 240 4.63 2.34 5.09
C ASN A 240 4.02 3.17 6.22
N ASP A 241 4.76 3.55 7.27
CA ASP A 241 4.27 4.18 8.51
C ASP A 241 3.19 3.32 9.20
N ILE A 242 3.48 2.01 9.36
CA ILE A 242 2.59 1.11 10.10
C ILE A 242 2.42 1.58 11.55
N PRO A 243 1.32 1.23 12.25
CA PRO A 243 1.05 1.73 13.61
C PRO A 243 2.19 1.51 14.59
N THR A 244 2.89 0.37 14.51
CA THR A 244 4.02 0.00 15.38
C THR A 244 5.27 0.86 15.17
N ALA A 245 5.45 1.52 14.01
CA ALA A 245 6.61 2.36 13.72
C ALA A 245 6.82 3.51 14.73
N ARG A 246 5.73 3.98 15.35
CA ARG A 246 5.78 5.04 16.36
C ARG A 246 6.23 4.56 17.74
N PHE A 247 6.16 3.26 17.97
CA PHE A 247 6.42 2.61 19.25
C PHE A 247 7.70 1.79 19.26
N THR A 248 8.46 1.78 18.17
CA THR A 248 9.84 1.26 18.17
C THR A 248 10.74 2.14 19.04
N PHE A 249 11.89 1.62 19.42
CA PHE A 249 12.89 2.40 20.16
C PHE A 249 14.24 2.37 19.41
N PRO A 250 14.69 3.56 18.92
CA PRO A 250 13.94 4.82 18.83
C PRO A 250 12.75 4.75 17.87
N PRO A 251 11.78 5.71 17.92
CA PRO A 251 10.66 5.76 16.99
C PRO A 251 11.13 5.84 15.55
N LEU A 252 10.55 5.00 14.68
CA LEU A 252 11.01 4.77 13.30
C LEU A 252 10.65 5.93 12.36
N SER A 253 11.67 6.51 11.71
CA SER A 253 11.51 7.40 10.56
C SER A 253 11.10 6.58 9.34
N THR A 254 10.05 6.99 8.66
CA THR A 254 9.44 6.19 7.60
C THR A 254 8.71 7.09 6.61
N VAL A 255 8.46 6.58 5.41
CA VAL A 255 7.59 7.25 4.45
C VAL A 255 6.16 6.71 4.64
N ARG A 256 5.23 7.60 5.03
CA ARG A 256 3.82 7.24 5.15
C ARG A 256 3.22 6.98 3.79
N ILE A 257 2.63 5.80 3.66
CA ILE A 257 1.73 5.42 2.60
C ILE A 257 0.29 5.50 3.13
N HIS A 258 -0.62 6.02 2.33
CA HIS A 258 -2.04 6.12 2.69
C HIS A 258 -2.80 4.88 2.19
N SER A 259 -2.49 3.71 2.76
CA SER A 259 -2.98 2.39 2.31
C SER A 259 -4.50 2.28 2.30
N GLU A 260 -5.18 2.78 3.35
CA GLU A 260 -6.66 2.83 3.39
C GLU A 260 -7.23 3.66 2.24
N MET A 261 -6.57 4.77 1.88
CA MET A 261 -6.98 5.60 0.75
C MET A 261 -6.81 4.85 -0.57
N MET A 262 -5.76 4.04 -0.72
CA MET A 262 -5.59 3.22 -1.92
C MET A 262 -6.78 2.26 -2.10
N GLY A 263 -7.16 1.55 -1.05
CA GLY A 263 -8.32 0.66 -1.06
C GLY A 263 -9.62 1.40 -1.42
N SER A 264 -9.89 2.51 -0.75
CA SER A 264 -11.11 3.30 -0.98
C SER A 264 -11.17 3.92 -2.39
N GLN A 265 -10.03 4.35 -2.94
CA GLN A 265 -9.99 4.88 -4.32
C GLN A 265 -10.19 3.79 -5.37
N GLY A 266 -9.68 2.57 -5.15
CA GLY A 266 -9.98 1.43 -6.02
C GLY A 266 -11.49 1.16 -6.14
N VAL A 267 -12.20 1.16 -5.00
CA VAL A 267 -13.67 1.04 -4.99
C VAL A 267 -14.34 2.18 -5.75
N ASN A 268 -13.89 3.42 -5.53
CA ASN A 268 -14.45 4.60 -6.22
C ASN A 268 -14.30 4.48 -7.74
N LEU A 269 -13.13 4.08 -8.24
CA LEU A 269 -12.86 3.95 -9.69
C LEU A 269 -13.76 2.90 -10.33
N VAL A 270 -13.89 1.73 -9.70
CA VAL A 270 -14.76 0.65 -10.19
C VAL A 270 -16.24 1.08 -10.18
N TYR A 271 -16.69 1.70 -9.09
CA TYR A 271 -18.06 2.17 -8.93
C TYR A 271 -18.40 3.29 -9.94
N GLU A 272 -17.51 4.29 -10.08
CA GLU A 272 -17.67 5.39 -11.03
C GLU A 272 -17.73 4.88 -12.48
N LYS A 273 -16.81 3.97 -12.85
CA LYS A 273 -16.79 3.38 -14.19
C LYS A 273 -18.09 2.66 -14.53
N ALA A 274 -18.64 1.91 -13.56
CA ALA A 274 -19.92 1.21 -13.72
C ALA A 274 -21.11 2.19 -13.80
N ARG A 275 -21.13 3.23 -12.96
CA ARG A 275 -22.22 4.20 -12.89
C ARG A 275 -22.25 5.14 -14.12
N ASP A 276 -21.08 5.65 -14.52
CA ASP A 276 -20.97 6.73 -15.51
C ASP A 276 -20.57 6.22 -16.90
N GLY A 277 -20.25 4.93 -17.04
CA GLY A 277 -19.84 4.31 -18.31
C GLY A 277 -18.50 4.84 -18.84
N ARG A 278 -17.58 5.22 -17.95
CA ARG A 278 -16.27 5.73 -18.32
C ARG A 278 -15.48 4.70 -19.14
N ALA A 279 -15.06 5.08 -20.34
CA ALA A 279 -14.34 4.20 -21.27
C ALA A 279 -12.83 4.20 -21.03
N LEU A 280 -12.24 5.36 -20.65
CA LEU A 280 -10.79 5.48 -20.48
C LEU A 280 -10.35 4.97 -19.10
N PRO A 281 -9.26 4.18 -19.04
CA PRO A 281 -8.66 3.77 -17.78
C PRO A 281 -7.98 4.95 -17.08
N LEU A 282 -7.94 4.93 -15.75
CA LEU A 282 -7.26 5.93 -14.93
C LEU A 282 -6.18 5.25 -14.09
N LEU A 283 -5.01 5.90 -14.02
CA LEU A 283 -3.96 5.58 -13.08
C LEU A 283 -3.89 6.67 -12.01
N VAL A 284 -4.16 6.30 -10.77
CA VAL A 284 -4.15 7.21 -9.61
C VAL A 284 -2.95 6.89 -8.73
N PHE A 285 -2.01 7.82 -8.61
CA PHE A 285 -0.95 7.73 -7.62
C PHE A 285 -1.37 8.39 -6.31
N VAL A 286 -1.40 7.61 -5.24
CA VAL A 286 -1.67 8.14 -3.90
C VAL A 286 -0.40 8.79 -3.37
N PRO A 287 -0.47 10.06 -2.87
CA PRO A 287 0.70 10.75 -2.38
C PRO A 287 1.27 10.07 -1.12
N SER A 288 2.59 10.14 -0.97
CA SER A 288 3.32 9.70 0.21
C SER A 288 3.94 10.88 0.96
N LYS A 289 4.33 10.67 2.22
CA LYS A 289 4.93 11.72 3.04
C LYS A 289 6.02 11.16 3.97
N LEU A 290 7.23 11.69 3.85
CA LEU A 290 8.32 11.39 4.79
C LEU A 290 7.97 11.87 6.21
N LYS A 291 8.10 10.97 7.18
CA LYS A 291 7.88 11.17 8.62
C LYS A 291 9.19 10.91 9.36
N LEU A 292 9.91 11.99 9.65
CA LEU A 292 11.12 11.91 10.46
C LEU A 292 10.77 11.71 11.93
N ARG A 293 11.50 10.80 12.58
CA ARG A 293 11.39 10.46 13.99
C ARG A 293 12.79 10.22 14.60
N GLY A 294 12.91 9.28 15.52
CA GLY A 294 14.14 9.05 16.28
C GLY A 294 15.23 8.25 15.57
N THR A 295 14.95 7.59 14.43
CA THR A 295 15.95 6.78 13.72
C THR A 295 16.78 7.56 12.68
N THR A 296 16.54 8.86 12.54
CA THR A 296 17.34 9.80 11.70
C THR A 296 17.79 10.99 12.52
N ARG A 297 18.86 11.63 12.07
CA ARG A 297 19.35 12.90 12.65
C ARG A 297 18.57 14.07 12.10
#